data_a5199393a30e90dad5ecdd15330c7f30
#
_entry.id   a5199393a30e90dad5ecdd15330c7f30
#
_cell.length_a   1.000
_cell.length_b   1.000
_cell.length_c   1.000
_cell.angle_alpha   90.00
_cell.angle_beta   90.00
_cell.angle_gamma   90.00
#
_symmetry.space_group_name_H-M   'P 1'
#
loop_
_entity.id
_entity.type
_entity.pdbx_description
1 polymer ?
#
loop_
_entity_poly.entity_id
_entity_poly.type
_entity_poly.pdbx_seq_one_letter_code
_entity_poly.pdbx_strand_id
1 'polypeptide(L)'
;MNDGEQVFDLLDRRLVQALMVDGRAAFSRIAAVLGTTDQTVIRRYRRLRGAGLLRVIGLPEGERVGLYESRLRIQCVPGAAVAIAEALARRPDTGWVKIFSGGTEVGCLVSSRTREDHEALLLRKLPRTRQVTGVTAQTMLHEYTAGGVRWFARDGLTPEQIAELAPASAPVGGEGGEAEDVVRLDDADHAMLAVLARDGRAGYPELAAAAGRSESTVRRRVEYLRGSGALSFDVEVHSAHLGFGIEAGISATVAPSELAAVGRALAGHPQVPFAAAVTGAANLAATVLCRDQRDLYRYLTEGVGALTAVHRLEVLPVLRQVKRAGLLSDGSRLYDAS
;
A
#
# COMPACT_ATOMS: atom_id res chain seq x y z
N MET A 1 13.75 -25.92 -8.84
CA MET A 1 13.96 -24.83 -9.81
C MET A 1 12.71 -24.80 -10.67
N ASN A 2 11.73 -23.98 -10.29
CA ASN A 2 10.63 -23.66 -11.18
C ASN A 2 11.04 -22.37 -11.87
N ASP A 3 11.24 -22.42 -13.18
CA ASP A 3 11.28 -21.24 -14.03
C ASP A 3 9.91 -20.55 -13.87
N GLY A 4 9.85 -19.60 -12.95
CA GLY A 4 8.71 -18.72 -12.81
C GLY A 4 8.61 -17.94 -14.10
N GLU A 5 7.75 -18.41 -15.00
CA GLU A 5 7.35 -17.71 -16.19
C GLU A 5 7.14 -16.25 -15.83
N GLN A 6 7.94 -15.37 -16.38
CA GLN A 6 7.89 -13.94 -16.12
C GLN A 6 6.55 -13.43 -16.62
N VAL A 7 5.53 -13.44 -15.74
CA VAL A 7 4.13 -13.19 -16.08
C VAL A 7 3.95 -11.81 -16.73
N PHE A 8 4.84 -10.85 -16.40
CA PHE A 8 4.83 -9.50 -16.93
C PHE A 8 5.99 -9.28 -17.88
N ASP A 9 5.68 -8.94 -19.13
CA ASP A 9 6.68 -8.42 -20.07
C ASP A 9 7.04 -6.95 -19.74
N LEU A 10 7.97 -6.37 -20.51
CA LEU A 10 8.41 -4.98 -20.30
C LEU A 10 7.25 -3.97 -20.41
N LEU A 11 6.35 -4.16 -21.35
CA LEU A 11 5.22 -3.24 -21.55
C LEU A 11 4.19 -3.39 -20.41
N ASP A 12 3.99 -4.59 -19.88
CA ASP A 12 3.15 -4.80 -18.70
C ASP A 12 3.72 -4.09 -17.47
N ARG A 13 5.04 -4.18 -17.23
CA ARG A 13 5.70 -3.48 -16.13
C ARG A 13 5.60 -1.97 -16.26
N ARG A 14 5.79 -1.43 -17.47
CA ARG A 14 5.62 0.01 -17.73
C ARG A 14 4.18 0.46 -17.57
N LEU A 15 3.21 -0.36 -17.97
CA LEU A 15 1.78 -0.09 -17.74
C LEU A 15 1.46 -0.04 -16.23
N VAL A 16 1.97 -1.01 -15.45
CA VAL A 16 1.80 -1.00 -13.99
C VAL A 16 2.37 0.27 -13.39
N GLN A 17 3.57 0.67 -13.80
CA GLN A 17 4.19 1.89 -13.31
C GLN A 17 3.40 3.16 -13.73
N ALA A 18 2.92 3.22 -14.96
CA ALA A 18 2.07 4.32 -15.41
C ALA A 18 0.79 4.46 -14.54
N LEU A 19 0.18 3.33 -14.18
CA LEU A 19 -0.96 3.30 -13.27
C LEU A 19 -0.60 3.67 -11.83
N MET A 20 0.63 3.38 -11.37
CA MET A 20 1.13 3.85 -10.07
C MET A 20 1.33 5.37 -10.03
N VAL A 21 1.68 5.99 -11.16
CA VAL A 21 1.76 7.45 -11.26
C VAL A 21 0.38 8.09 -11.21
N ASP A 22 -0.56 7.58 -12.01
CA ASP A 22 -1.98 7.97 -11.94
C ASP A 22 -2.88 6.77 -12.24
N GLY A 23 -3.44 6.18 -11.20
CA GLY A 23 -4.34 5.02 -11.29
C GLY A 23 -5.59 5.27 -12.13
N ARG A 24 -5.98 6.52 -12.34
CA ARG A 24 -7.12 6.91 -13.18
C ARG A 24 -6.72 7.58 -14.50
N ALA A 25 -5.43 7.63 -14.83
CA ALA A 25 -5.00 8.17 -16.13
C ALA A 25 -5.78 7.53 -17.29
N ALA A 26 -6.19 8.34 -18.27
CA ALA A 26 -6.83 7.84 -19.48
C ALA A 26 -5.89 6.86 -20.21
N PHE A 27 -6.42 5.74 -20.70
CA PHE A 27 -5.59 4.77 -21.42
C PHE A 27 -4.92 5.34 -22.66
N SER A 28 -5.54 6.34 -23.31
CA SER A 28 -4.95 7.11 -24.41
C SER A 28 -3.70 7.88 -23.98
N ARG A 29 -3.74 8.52 -22.80
CA ARG A 29 -2.56 9.21 -22.22
C ARG A 29 -1.45 8.23 -21.88
N ILE A 30 -1.77 7.09 -21.25
CA ILE A 30 -0.81 6.03 -20.98
C ILE A 30 -0.21 5.51 -22.29
N ALA A 31 -1.03 5.27 -23.32
CA ALA A 31 -0.59 4.79 -24.62
C ALA A 31 0.41 5.74 -25.30
N ALA A 32 0.11 7.05 -25.28
CA ALA A 32 0.99 8.08 -25.80
C ALA A 32 2.37 8.07 -25.14
N VAL A 33 2.40 8.03 -23.78
CA VAL A 33 3.65 7.99 -23.02
C VAL A 33 4.45 6.71 -23.25
N LEU A 34 3.74 5.56 -23.42
CA LEU A 34 4.39 4.27 -23.64
C LEU A 34 4.77 4.01 -25.11
N GLY A 35 4.44 4.92 -26.03
CA GLY A 35 4.70 4.75 -27.47
C GLY A 35 3.92 3.57 -28.08
N THR A 36 2.67 3.36 -27.66
CA THR A 36 1.81 2.26 -28.11
C THR A 36 0.38 2.76 -28.43
N THR A 37 -0.55 1.85 -28.72
CA THR A 37 -1.95 2.19 -28.99
C THR A 37 -2.85 1.99 -27.78
N ASP A 38 -3.93 2.79 -27.69
CA ASP A 38 -4.97 2.68 -26.67
C ASP A 38 -5.50 1.24 -26.54
N GLN A 39 -5.77 0.60 -27.69
CA GLN A 39 -6.27 -0.76 -27.74
C GLN A 39 -5.30 -1.75 -27.12
N THR A 40 -3.99 -1.55 -27.32
CA THR A 40 -2.96 -2.40 -26.68
C THR A 40 -2.96 -2.23 -25.18
N VAL A 41 -3.01 -1.00 -24.68
CA VAL A 41 -3.08 -0.70 -23.23
C VAL A 41 -4.35 -1.30 -22.61
N ILE A 42 -5.52 -1.07 -23.22
CA ILE A 42 -6.81 -1.59 -22.75
C ILE A 42 -6.79 -3.12 -22.69
N ARG A 43 -6.30 -3.78 -23.75
CA ARG A 43 -6.23 -5.24 -23.83
C ARG A 43 -5.33 -5.80 -22.72
N ARG A 44 -4.14 -5.20 -22.50
CA ARG A 44 -3.20 -5.61 -21.46
C ARG A 44 -3.79 -5.42 -20.07
N TYR A 45 -4.33 -4.24 -19.80
CA TYR A 45 -4.99 -3.97 -18.52
C TYR A 45 -6.11 -4.97 -18.22
N ARG A 46 -7.01 -5.23 -19.20
CA ARG A 46 -8.10 -6.21 -19.04
C ARG A 46 -7.58 -7.62 -18.79
N ARG A 47 -6.53 -8.03 -19.50
CA ARG A 47 -5.89 -9.33 -19.31
C ARG A 47 -5.33 -9.48 -17.89
N LEU A 48 -4.54 -8.50 -17.43
CA LEU A 48 -3.92 -8.53 -16.10
C LEU A 48 -4.97 -8.47 -14.99
N ARG A 49 -5.97 -7.60 -15.14
CA ARG A 49 -7.08 -7.50 -14.19
C ARG A 49 -7.92 -8.77 -14.14
N GLY A 50 -8.31 -9.32 -15.28
CA GLY A 50 -9.12 -10.54 -15.38
C GLY A 50 -8.41 -11.77 -14.82
N ALA A 51 -7.08 -11.81 -14.89
CA ALA A 51 -6.26 -12.86 -14.29
C ALA A 51 -6.01 -12.67 -12.78
N GLY A 52 -6.50 -11.56 -12.17
CA GLY A 52 -6.24 -11.23 -10.77
C GLY A 52 -4.79 -10.82 -10.49
N LEU A 53 -4.04 -10.41 -11.50
CA LEU A 53 -2.62 -10.05 -11.37
C LEU A 53 -2.42 -8.56 -11.08
N LEU A 54 -3.42 -7.74 -11.41
CA LEU A 54 -3.40 -6.29 -11.28
C LEU A 54 -4.77 -5.77 -10.89
N ARG A 55 -4.83 -4.86 -9.93
CA ARG A 55 -6.02 -4.08 -9.61
C ARG A 55 -5.62 -2.65 -9.26
N VAL A 56 -6.35 -1.68 -9.78
CA VAL A 56 -6.30 -0.31 -9.26
C VAL A 56 -7.39 -0.18 -8.21
N ILE A 57 -7.05 0.39 -7.07
CA ILE A 57 -7.99 0.65 -5.96
C ILE A 57 -7.90 2.11 -5.54
N GLY A 58 -8.98 2.65 -4.98
CA GLY A 58 -9.01 3.98 -4.38
C GLY A 58 -9.17 3.85 -2.87
N LEU A 59 -8.26 4.48 -2.13
CA LEU A 59 -8.19 4.40 -0.67
C LEU A 59 -8.30 5.80 -0.05
N PRO A 60 -9.07 5.96 1.04
CA PRO A 60 -8.99 7.18 1.83
C PRO A 60 -7.63 7.25 2.55
N GLU A 61 -7.04 8.43 2.57
CA GLU A 61 -5.82 8.70 3.35
C GLU A 61 -6.23 8.95 4.80
N GLY A 62 -5.91 8.00 5.69
CA GLY A 62 -6.42 7.95 7.05
C GLY A 62 -6.22 9.24 7.84
N GLU A 63 -5.03 9.83 7.79
CA GLU A 63 -4.70 11.08 8.44
C GLU A 63 -5.57 12.25 7.92
N ARG A 64 -5.81 12.30 6.60
CA ARG A 64 -6.59 13.37 5.94
C ARG A 64 -8.10 13.28 6.18
N VAL A 65 -8.61 12.08 6.52
CA VAL A 65 -10.04 11.85 6.76
C VAL A 65 -10.36 11.49 8.22
N GLY A 66 -9.38 11.61 9.11
CA GLY A 66 -9.56 11.40 10.54
C GLY A 66 -9.80 9.96 10.97
N LEU A 67 -9.22 8.97 10.25
CA LEU A 67 -9.25 7.58 10.67
C LEU A 67 -8.25 7.32 11.81
N TYR A 68 -8.63 6.43 12.70
CA TYR A 68 -7.74 5.90 13.74
C TYR A 68 -6.96 4.74 13.16
N GLU A 69 -5.65 4.93 12.95
CA GLU A 69 -4.81 3.94 12.31
C GLU A 69 -3.74 3.41 13.23
N SER A 70 -3.54 2.09 13.19
CA SER A 70 -2.45 1.42 13.88
C SER A 70 -1.88 0.29 13.04
N ARG A 71 -0.57 0.25 12.99
CA ARG A 71 0.17 -0.92 12.51
C ARG A 71 0.27 -1.92 13.66
N LEU A 72 -0.29 -3.10 13.47
CA LEU A 72 -0.28 -4.16 14.47
C LEU A 72 0.79 -5.20 14.15
N ARG A 73 1.44 -5.69 15.20
CA ARG A 73 2.23 -6.91 15.23
C ARG A 73 1.62 -7.83 16.28
N ILE A 74 1.15 -8.98 15.85
CA ILE A 74 0.40 -9.95 16.66
C ILE A 74 1.24 -11.22 16.75
N GLN A 75 1.78 -11.50 17.93
CA GLN A 75 2.48 -12.73 18.22
C GLN A 75 1.47 -13.82 18.57
N CYS A 76 1.72 -15.03 18.12
CA CYS A 76 0.82 -16.15 18.32
C CYS A 76 1.58 -17.47 18.53
N VAL A 77 0.89 -18.45 19.09
CA VAL A 77 1.44 -19.81 19.23
C VAL A 77 1.71 -20.42 17.84
N PRO A 78 2.72 -21.31 17.71
CA PRO A 78 2.99 -22.02 16.46
C PRO A 78 1.74 -22.69 15.88
N GLY A 79 1.55 -22.55 14.56
CA GLY A 79 0.39 -23.10 13.83
C GLY A 79 -0.86 -22.21 13.82
N ALA A 80 -0.93 -21.14 14.62
CA ALA A 80 -2.12 -20.28 14.68
C ALA A 80 -2.12 -19.12 13.68
N ALA A 81 -0.96 -18.75 13.14
CA ALA A 81 -0.81 -17.54 12.32
C ALA A 81 -1.75 -17.50 11.09
N VAL A 82 -1.96 -18.63 10.42
CA VAL A 82 -2.83 -18.67 9.23
C VAL A 82 -4.27 -18.35 9.59
N ALA A 83 -4.83 -19.00 10.62
CA ALA A 83 -6.21 -18.76 11.05
C ALA A 83 -6.43 -17.32 11.55
N ILE A 84 -5.45 -16.77 12.28
CA ILE A 84 -5.50 -15.38 12.75
C ILE A 84 -5.42 -14.40 11.56
N ALA A 85 -4.51 -14.62 10.62
CA ALA A 85 -4.36 -13.78 9.45
C ALA A 85 -5.62 -13.80 8.57
N GLU A 86 -6.22 -14.97 8.36
CA GLU A 86 -7.49 -15.11 7.61
C GLU A 86 -8.66 -14.42 8.33
N ALA A 87 -8.73 -14.52 9.66
CA ALA A 87 -9.76 -13.84 10.43
C ALA A 87 -9.62 -12.31 10.34
N LEU A 88 -8.39 -11.80 10.39
CA LEU A 88 -8.11 -10.38 10.17
C LEU A 88 -8.41 -9.96 8.73
N ALA A 89 -8.04 -10.77 7.75
CA ALA A 89 -8.23 -10.45 6.34
C ALA A 89 -9.72 -10.30 5.95
N ARG A 90 -10.62 -11.02 6.60
CA ARG A 90 -12.08 -10.86 6.40
C ARG A 90 -12.67 -9.57 6.94
N ARG A 91 -11.93 -8.83 7.77
CA ARG A 91 -12.43 -7.57 8.34
C ARG A 91 -12.29 -6.44 7.32
N PRO A 92 -13.28 -5.54 7.20
CA PRO A 92 -13.18 -4.39 6.30
C PRO A 92 -12.22 -3.30 6.82
N ASP A 93 -11.98 -3.26 8.14
CA ASP A 93 -11.12 -2.28 8.80
C ASP A 93 -9.65 -2.70 8.91
N THR A 94 -9.24 -3.76 8.22
CA THR A 94 -7.85 -4.21 8.16
C THR A 94 -7.31 -4.19 6.74
N GLY A 95 -6.03 -3.89 6.60
CA GLY A 95 -5.27 -4.01 5.36
C GLY A 95 -3.88 -4.59 5.60
N TRP A 96 -3.19 -4.95 4.53
CA TRP A 96 -1.79 -5.40 4.56
C TRP A 96 -1.54 -6.55 5.54
N VAL A 97 -2.46 -7.54 5.57
CA VAL A 97 -2.34 -8.69 6.48
C VAL A 97 -1.27 -9.65 5.95
N LYS A 98 -0.20 -9.80 6.73
CA LYS A 98 0.99 -10.58 6.39
C LYS A 98 1.36 -11.53 7.51
N ILE A 99 1.85 -12.72 7.14
CA ILE A 99 2.48 -13.67 8.06
C ILE A 99 3.99 -13.52 7.89
N PHE A 100 4.69 -13.31 8.99
CA PHE A 100 6.15 -13.14 9.01
C PHE A 100 6.88 -14.43 9.37
N SER A 101 8.20 -14.36 9.28
CA SER A 101 9.14 -15.45 9.47
C SER A 101 8.81 -16.33 10.68
N GLY A 102 8.92 -17.64 10.50
CA GLY A 102 8.60 -18.62 11.52
C GLY A 102 7.11 -18.94 11.69
N GLY A 103 6.19 -18.19 11.06
CA GLY A 103 4.74 -18.45 11.16
C GLY A 103 4.18 -18.23 12.59
N THR A 104 4.82 -17.39 13.39
CA THR A 104 4.41 -17.05 14.76
C THR A 104 4.09 -15.57 14.94
N GLU A 105 4.12 -14.81 13.84
CA GLU A 105 3.79 -13.39 13.87
C GLU A 105 2.92 -13.02 12.68
N VAL A 106 1.85 -12.25 12.95
CA VAL A 106 0.98 -11.65 11.94
C VAL A 106 1.05 -10.14 12.06
N GLY A 107 1.30 -9.46 10.96
CA GLY A 107 1.22 -8.01 10.88
C GLY A 107 0.01 -7.57 10.07
N CYS A 108 -0.59 -6.44 10.46
CA CYS A 108 -1.62 -5.78 9.66
C CYS A 108 -1.69 -4.28 9.97
N LEU A 109 -2.29 -3.52 9.06
CA LEU A 109 -2.78 -2.17 9.31
C LEU A 109 -4.25 -2.26 9.72
N VAL A 110 -4.64 -1.50 10.73
CA VAL A 110 -6.03 -1.32 11.15
C VAL A 110 -6.39 0.13 10.98
N SER A 111 -7.50 0.40 10.26
CA SER A 111 -8.05 1.74 10.03
C SER A 111 -9.50 1.76 10.48
N SER A 112 -9.81 2.45 11.56
CA SER A 112 -11.14 2.51 12.17
C SER A 112 -11.73 3.91 12.05
N ARG A 113 -13.05 4.00 11.83
CA ARG A 113 -13.76 5.29 11.74
C ARG A 113 -13.92 5.97 13.08
N THR A 114 -14.03 5.18 14.14
CA THR A 114 -14.22 5.68 15.50
C THR A 114 -13.13 5.15 16.42
N ARG A 115 -12.83 5.91 17.46
CA ARG A 115 -11.92 5.50 18.52
C ARG A 115 -12.46 4.25 19.23
N GLU A 116 -13.78 4.17 19.43
CA GLU A 116 -14.40 3.04 20.11
C GLU A 116 -14.22 1.72 19.36
N ASP A 117 -14.39 1.72 18.02
CA ASP A 117 -14.15 0.53 17.18
C ASP A 117 -12.68 0.11 17.23
N HIS A 118 -11.77 1.10 17.21
CA HIS A 118 -10.34 0.88 17.30
C HIS A 118 -9.97 0.25 18.64
N GLU A 119 -10.41 0.83 19.75
CA GLU A 119 -10.21 0.29 21.09
C GLU A 119 -10.86 -1.10 21.28
N ALA A 120 -12.04 -1.32 20.72
CA ALA A 120 -12.72 -2.61 20.80
C ALA A 120 -11.91 -3.75 20.16
N LEU A 121 -11.25 -3.49 19.05
CA LEU A 121 -10.35 -4.48 18.45
C LEU A 121 -9.13 -4.74 19.32
N LEU A 122 -8.45 -3.70 19.74
CA LEU A 122 -7.15 -3.79 20.44
C LEU A 122 -7.31 -4.32 21.87
N LEU A 123 -8.34 -3.84 22.60
CA LEU A 123 -8.47 -4.12 24.03
C LEU A 123 -9.44 -5.26 24.36
N ARG A 124 -10.32 -5.64 23.43
CA ARG A 124 -11.35 -6.65 23.70
C ARG A 124 -11.26 -7.88 22.80
N LYS A 125 -11.10 -7.72 21.48
CA LYS A 125 -11.16 -8.84 20.54
C LYS A 125 -9.84 -9.60 20.46
N LEU A 126 -8.73 -8.92 20.21
CA LEU A 126 -7.41 -9.53 20.10
C LEU A 126 -6.97 -10.23 21.40
N PRO A 127 -7.06 -9.59 22.60
CA PRO A 127 -6.64 -10.24 23.85
C PRO A 127 -7.48 -11.48 24.25
N ARG A 128 -8.73 -11.58 23.76
CA ARG A 128 -9.57 -12.76 24.01
C ARG A 128 -9.26 -13.95 23.09
N THR A 129 -8.43 -13.77 22.08
CA THR A 129 -8.02 -14.85 21.19
C THR A 129 -6.93 -15.66 21.86
N ARG A 130 -7.27 -16.87 22.37
CA ARG A 130 -6.36 -17.73 23.17
C ARG A 130 -5.01 -18.03 22.50
N GLN A 131 -4.97 -18.00 21.20
CA GLN A 131 -3.75 -18.29 20.42
C GLN A 131 -2.83 -17.06 20.24
N VAL A 132 -3.29 -15.85 20.64
CA VAL A 132 -2.49 -14.63 20.64
C VAL A 132 -1.71 -14.55 21.94
N THR A 133 -0.39 -14.41 21.84
CA THR A 133 0.54 -14.33 22.99
C THR A 133 1.01 -12.91 23.25
N GLY A 134 0.90 -12.01 22.25
CA GLY A 134 1.27 -10.62 22.41
C GLY A 134 0.73 -9.77 21.26
N VAL A 135 0.48 -8.51 21.53
CA VAL A 135 0.05 -7.50 20.53
C VAL A 135 0.86 -6.24 20.76
N THR A 136 1.51 -5.77 19.70
CA THR A 136 2.13 -4.44 19.66
C THR A 136 1.36 -3.60 18.66
N ALA A 137 0.86 -2.44 19.09
CA ALA A 137 0.21 -1.45 18.26
C ALA A 137 1.12 -0.22 18.14
N GLN A 138 1.36 0.21 16.91
CA GLN A 138 2.17 1.38 16.59
C GLN A 138 1.31 2.37 15.80
N THR A 139 1.22 3.61 16.27
CA THR A 139 0.60 4.69 15.50
C THR A 139 1.59 5.16 14.43
N MET A 140 1.14 5.34 13.19
CA MET A 140 1.93 6.03 12.18
C MET A 140 1.92 7.53 12.49
N LEU A 141 3.11 8.12 12.50
CA LEU A 141 3.29 9.55 12.79
C LEU A 141 3.54 10.36 11.52
N HIS A 142 4.19 9.74 10.54
CA HIS A 142 4.49 10.38 9.26
C HIS A 142 4.90 9.31 8.25
N GLU A 143 4.32 9.36 7.05
CA GLU A 143 4.73 8.51 5.93
C GLU A 143 5.67 9.26 4.99
N TYR A 144 6.86 8.68 4.74
CA TYR A 144 7.88 9.29 3.87
C TYR A 144 7.72 8.92 2.39
N THR A 145 6.94 7.90 2.07
CA THR A 145 6.77 7.34 0.72
C THR A 145 5.50 7.79 0.02
N ALA A 146 4.79 8.76 0.57
CA ALA A 146 3.57 9.30 -0.04
C ALA A 146 3.77 9.65 -1.52
N GLY A 147 3.02 8.98 -2.41
CA GLY A 147 3.15 9.13 -3.85
C GLY A 147 3.83 7.96 -4.61
N GLY A 148 4.16 6.87 -3.96
CA GLY A 148 4.32 5.46 -4.42
C GLY A 148 5.16 5.10 -5.65
N VAL A 149 5.72 6.03 -6.42
CA VAL A 149 6.21 5.74 -7.80
C VAL A 149 7.71 5.38 -7.88
N ARG A 150 8.47 5.51 -6.79
CA ARG A 150 9.95 5.48 -6.85
C ARG A 150 10.57 4.08 -6.86
N TRP A 151 9.91 3.07 -6.34
CA TRP A 151 10.49 1.74 -6.17
C TRP A 151 10.61 0.89 -7.46
N PHE A 152 10.15 1.41 -8.60
CA PHE A 152 10.14 0.73 -9.89
C PHE A 152 11.34 1.06 -10.81
N ALA A 153 12.40 1.64 -10.35
CA ALA A 153 13.40 2.36 -11.11
C ALA A 153 14.29 1.56 -12.10
N ARG A 154 14.12 0.24 -12.24
CA ARG A 154 14.82 -0.53 -13.29
C ARG A 154 13.86 -0.94 -14.40
N ASP A 155 14.15 -0.55 -15.63
CA ASP A 155 13.35 -0.82 -16.85
C ASP A 155 11.98 -0.11 -16.88
N GLY A 156 11.80 0.92 -16.07
CA GLY A 156 10.57 1.67 -15.90
C GLY A 156 10.40 2.84 -16.86
N LEU A 157 9.51 3.74 -16.45
CA LEU A 157 9.30 5.03 -17.11
C LEU A 157 10.47 5.96 -16.81
N THR A 158 10.79 6.84 -17.79
CA THR A 158 11.75 7.92 -17.54
C THR A 158 11.15 9.01 -16.63
N PRO A 159 11.97 9.88 -16.01
CA PRO A 159 11.46 11.00 -15.23
C PRO A 159 10.49 11.89 -16.02
N GLU A 160 10.73 12.11 -17.30
CA GLU A 160 9.89 12.90 -18.20
C GLU A 160 8.55 12.22 -18.41
N GLN A 161 8.53 10.90 -18.64
CA GLN A 161 7.31 10.10 -18.77
C GLN A 161 6.48 10.10 -17.49
N ILE A 162 7.14 10.04 -16.32
CA ILE A 162 6.48 10.15 -15.01
C ILE A 162 5.85 11.54 -14.87
N ALA A 163 6.59 12.60 -15.18
CA ALA A 163 6.09 13.96 -15.10
C ALA A 163 4.89 14.20 -16.05
N GLU A 164 4.95 13.62 -17.26
CA GLU A 164 3.84 13.70 -18.24
C GLU A 164 2.59 12.97 -17.73
N LEU A 165 2.72 11.87 -16.98
CA LEU A 165 1.59 11.12 -16.40
C LEU A 165 1.09 11.68 -15.07
N ALA A 166 1.89 12.48 -14.37
CA ALA A 166 1.50 13.02 -13.06
C ALA A 166 0.16 13.78 -13.15
N PRO A 167 -0.78 13.52 -12.25
CA PRO A 167 -2.05 14.23 -12.24
C PRO A 167 -1.82 15.73 -11.98
N ALA A 168 -2.57 16.60 -12.68
CA ALA A 168 -2.47 18.05 -12.51
C ALA A 168 -2.77 18.53 -11.08
N SER A 169 -3.50 17.72 -10.31
CA SER A 169 -3.86 17.94 -8.92
C SER A 169 -3.16 16.97 -7.95
N ALA A 170 -1.96 16.48 -8.33
CA ALA A 170 -1.20 15.69 -7.36
C ALA A 170 -0.93 16.57 -6.14
N PRO A 171 -1.23 16.10 -4.92
CA PRO A 171 -0.76 16.80 -3.73
C PRO A 171 0.75 16.87 -3.89
N VAL A 172 1.29 18.07 -3.89
CA VAL A 172 2.73 18.27 -3.81
C VAL A 172 3.13 17.60 -2.51
N GLY A 173 3.84 16.48 -2.57
CA GLY A 173 4.46 15.84 -1.42
C GLY A 173 5.39 16.85 -0.77
N GLY A 174 4.82 17.77 -0.02
CA GLY A 174 5.48 18.85 0.67
C GLY A 174 5.68 18.45 2.11
N GLU A 175 6.91 18.58 2.56
CA GLU A 175 7.32 18.60 3.94
C GLU A 175 6.28 19.40 4.76
N GLY A 176 5.62 18.69 5.73
CA GLY A 176 5.00 19.34 6.88
C GLY A 176 4.11 20.57 6.60
N GLY A 177 3.16 20.48 5.69
CA GLY A 177 2.06 21.44 5.68
C GLY A 177 1.34 21.31 7.02
N GLU A 178 1.20 22.43 7.74
CA GLU A 178 0.34 22.55 8.91
C GLU A 178 -0.96 21.80 8.66
N ALA A 179 -1.48 21.12 9.68
CA ALA A 179 -2.66 20.28 9.61
C ALA A 179 -3.78 20.98 8.83
N GLU A 180 -3.85 20.72 7.52
CA GLU A 180 -5.02 21.10 6.75
C GLU A 180 -6.22 20.40 7.37
N ASP A 181 -7.33 21.10 7.48
CA ASP A 181 -8.56 20.62 8.09
C ASP A 181 -8.91 19.20 7.60
N VAL A 182 -9.16 18.30 8.54
CA VAL A 182 -9.61 16.95 8.27
C VAL A 182 -10.83 16.99 7.36
N VAL A 183 -10.75 16.35 6.21
CA VAL A 183 -11.86 16.26 5.25
C VAL A 183 -12.94 15.35 5.82
N ARG A 184 -14.09 15.92 6.13
CA ARG A 184 -15.24 15.14 6.61
C ARG A 184 -15.86 14.35 5.46
N LEU A 185 -16.04 13.06 5.70
CA LEU A 185 -16.72 12.14 4.78
C LEU A 185 -18.15 11.94 5.25
N ASP A 186 -19.11 12.07 4.32
CA ASP A 186 -20.51 11.72 4.55
C ASP A 186 -20.82 10.26 4.12
N ASP A 187 -22.06 9.79 4.31
CA ASP A 187 -22.45 8.44 3.94
C ASP A 187 -22.37 8.18 2.44
N ALA A 188 -22.59 9.18 1.59
CA ALA A 188 -22.45 9.08 0.16
C ALA A 188 -20.95 8.92 -0.24
N ASP A 189 -20.04 9.62 0.45
CA ASP A 189 -18.61 9.43 0.28
C ASP A 189 -18.20 8.00 0.65
N HIS A 190 -18.67 7.49 1.79
CA HIS A 190 -18.37 6.13 2.21
C HIS A 190 -18.87 5.07 1.24
N ALA A 191 -20.09 5.25 0.69
CA ALA A 191 -20.63 4.36 -0.34
C ALA A 191 -19.78 4.38 -1.63
N MET A 192 -19.38 5.55 -2.08
CA MET A 192 -18.50 5.74 -3.23
C MET A 192 -17.11 5.13 -2.99
N LEU A 193 -16.50 5.39 -1.84
CA LEU A 193 -15.19 4.87 -1.46
C LEU A 193 -15.20 3.34 -1.35
N ALA A 194 -16.30 2.72 -0.92
CA ALA A 194 -16.45 1.26 -0.91
C ALA A 194 -16.42 0.64 -2.32
N VAL A 195 -16.91 1.34 -3.35
CA VAL A 195 -16.76 0.92 -4.75
C VAL A 195 -15.32 1.11 -5.20
N LEU A 196 -14.72 2.27 -4.94
CA LEU A 196 -13.36 2.59 -5.32
C LEU A 196 -12.32 1.65 -4.67
N ALA A 197 -12.57 1.19 -3.45
CA ALA A 197 -11.69 0.23 -2.76
C ALA A 197 -11.64 -1.14 -3.48
N ARG A 198 -12.66 -1.49 -4.28
CA ARG A 198 -12.69 -2.71 -5.08
C ARG A 198 -12.24 -2.47 -6.52
N ASP A 199 -12.64 -1.34 -7.09
CA ASP A 199 -12.25 -0.91 -8.44
C ASP A 199 -12.00 0.61 -8.47
N GLY A 200 -10.76 1.01 -8.32
CA GLY A 200 -10.35 2.41 -8.39
C GLY A 200 -10.60 3.05 -9.76
N ARG A 201 -10.87 2.25 -10.80
CA ARG A 201 -11.23 2.71 -12.13
C ARG A 201 -12.73 2.58 -12.45
N ALA A 202 -13.58 2.31 -11.43
CA ALA A 202 -15.03 2.33 -11.56
C ALA A 202 -15.51 3.62 -12.23
N GLY A 203 -16.50 3.48 -13.11
CA GLY A 203 -17.09 4.60 -13.84
C GLY A 203 -17.90 5.53 -12.96
N TYR A 204 -18.01 6.79 -13.33
CA TYR A 204 -18.84 7.76 -12.58
C TYR A 204 -20.31 7.36 -12.48
N PRO A 205 -20.95 6.71 -13.50
CA PRO A 205 -22.32 6.18 -13.34
C PRO A 205 -22.45 5.19 -12.18
N GLU A 206 -21.49 4.27 -12.03
CA GLU A 206 -21.49 3.28 -10.92
C GLU A 206 -21.30 3.96 -9.56
N LEU A 207 -20.34 4.90 -9.48
CA LEU A 207 -20.12 5.68 -8.27
C LEU A 207 -21.33 6.53 -7.89
N ALA A 208 -22.01 7.11 -8.89
CA ALA A 208 -23.22 7.90 -8.69
C ALA A 208 -24.38 7.05 -8.17
N ALA A 209 -24.56 5.86 -8.72
CA ALA A 209 -25.55 4.89 -8.26
C ALA A 209 -25.29 4.47 -6.80
N ALA A 210 -24.04 4.16 -6.45
CA ALA A 210 -23.66 3.78 -5.09
C ALA A 210 -23.86 4.93 -4.08
N ALA A 211 -23.49 6.16 -4.46
CA ALA A 211 -23.59 7.35 -3.61
C ALA A 211 -24.99 7.95 -3.53
N GLY A 212 -25.94 7.52 -4.38
CA GLY A 212 -27.26 8.14 -4.48
C GLY A 212 -27.21 9.62 -4.91
N ARG A 213 -26.23 9.98 -5.76
CA ARG A 213 -25.96 11.35 -6.21
C ARG A 213 -25.88 11.41 -7.73
N SER A 214 -25.89 12.62 -8.31
CA SER A 214 -25.65 12.80 -9.75
C SER A 214 -24.17 12.53 -10.11
N GLU A 215 -23.93 12.10 -11.35
CA GLU A 215 -22.55 11.88 -11.86
C GLU A 215 -21.67 13.13 -11.77
N SER A 216 -22.24 14.31 -12.04
CA SER A 216 -21.50 15.57 -11.94
C SER A 216 -21.10 15.90 -10.50
N THR A 217 -21.97 15.61 -9.54
CA THR A 217 -21.70 15.79 -8.12
C THR A 217 -20.58 14.84 -7.67
N VAL A 218 -20.66 13.56 -8.05
CA VAL A 218 -19.67 12.55 -7.69
C VAL A 218 -18.32 12.85 -8.34
N ARG A 219 -18.31 13.25 -9.63
CA ARG A 219 -17.07 13.65 -10.32
C ARG A 219 -16.36 14.77 -9.55
N ARG A 220 -17.08 15.85 -9.26
CA ARG A 220 -16.52 16.99 -8.52
C ARG A 220 -16.04 16.57 -7.13
N ARG A 221 -16.75 15.66 -6.44
CA ARG A 221 -16.34 15.17 -5.13
C ARG A 221 -15.08 14.31 -5.19
N VAL A 222 -14.97 13.39 -6.16
CA VAL A 222 -13.74 12.60 -6.39
C VAL A 222 -12.56 13.51 -6.69
N GLU A 223 -12.74 14.52 -7.56
CA GLU A 223 -11.69 15.49 -7.88
C GLU A 223 -11.25 16.29 -6.64
N TYR A 224 -12.22 16.73 -5.82
CA TYR A 224 -11.94 17.41 -4.54
C TYR A 224 -11.16 16.51 -3.58
N LEU A 225 -11.60 15.25 -3.38
CA LEU A 225 -10.93 14.31 -2.47
C LEU A 225 -9.51 13.98 -2.95
N ARG A 226 -9.29 13.88 -4.26
CA ARG A 226 -7.95 13.72 -4.83
C ARG A 226 -7.09 14.95 -4.62
N GLY A 227 -7.62 16.12 -4.94
CA GLY A 227 -6.90 17.40 -4.84
C GLY A 227 -6.52 17.76 -3.40
N SER A 228 -7.36 17.40 -2.41
CA SER A 228 -7.07 17.57 -0.98
C SER A 228 -6.16 16.49 -0.39
N GLY A 229 -5.75 15.49 -1.19
CA GLY A 229 -4.99 14.35 -0.68
C GLY A 229 -5.79 13.39 0.22
N ALA A 230 -7.12 13.52 0.28
CA ALA A 230 -7.99 12.65 1.09
C ALA A 230 -8.31 11.31 0.41
N LEU A 231 -8.07 11.19 -0.89
CA LEU A 231 -8.25 9.99 -1.69
C LEU A 231 -7.02 9.78 -2.58
N SER A 232 -6.37 8.65 -2.41
CA SER A 232 -5.31 8.16 -3.29
C SER A 232 -5.78 7.00 -4.17
N PHE A 233 -5.04 6.74 -5.24
CA PHE A 233 -5.25 5.54 -6.07
C PHE A 233 -3.98 4.73 -6.09
N ASP A 234 -4.07 3.51 -5.57
CA ASP A 234 -2.95 2.58 -5.50
C ASP A 234 -3.12 1.43 -6.50
N VAL A 235 -2.01 0.77 -6.80
CA VAL A 235 -1.95 -0.38 -7.71
C VAL A 235 -1.60 -1.63 -6.93
N GLU A 236 -2.58 -2.48 -6.77
CA GLU A 236 -2.40 -3.79 -6.20
C GLU A 236 -1.79 -4.75 -7.22
N VAL A 237 -0.60 -5.23 -6.94
CA VAL A 237 0.15 -6.21 -7.75
C VAL A 237 1.06 -7.03 -6.87
N HIS A 238 1.19 -8.32 -7.12
CA HIS A 238 2.12 -9.15 -6.35
C HIS A 238 3.56 -8.85 -6.76
N SER A 239 4.44 -8.60 -5.78
CA SER A 239 5.84 -8.20 -6.00
C SER A 239 6.64 -9.20 -6.84
N ALA A 240 6.32 -10.50 -6.74
CA ALA A 240 6.96 -11.55 -7.53
C ALA A 240 6.74 -11.38 -9.04
N HIS A 241 5.58 -10.86 -9.48
CA HIS A 241 5.32 -10.59 -10.90
C HIS A 241 6.17 -9.44 -11.45
N LEU A 242 6.74 -8.63 -10.56
CA LEU A 242 7.62 -7.52 -10.85
C LEU A 242 9.09 -7.89 -10.71
N GLY A 243 9.39 -9.17 -10.42
CA GLY A 243 10.76 -9.69 -10.29
C GLY A 243 11.34 -9.60 -8.87
N PHE A 244 10.51 -9.32 -7.86
CA PHE A 244 10.94 -9.32 -6.45
C PHE A 244 10.49 -10.60 -5.76
N GLY A 245 11.45 -11.49 -5.50
CA GLY A 245 11.19 -12.78 -4.84
C GLY A 245 11.14 -12.68 -3.31
N ILE A 246 11.59 -11.57 -2.73
CA ILE A 246 11.60 -11.35 -1.29
C ILE A 246 10.93 -10.01 -0.96
N GLU A 247 9.97 -10.09 -0.06
CA GLU A 247 9.41 -8.95 0.65
C GLU A 247 9.74 -9.09 2.14
N ALA A 248 10.20 -8.02 2.77
CA ALA A 248 10.49 -8.02 4.20
C ALA A 248 10.00 -6.73 4.87
N GLY A 249 9.45 -6.86 6.08
CA GLY A 249 9.23 -5.75 6.99
C GLY A 249 10.54 -5.37 7.68
N ILE A 250 10.79 -4.08 7.80
CA ILE A 250 11.87 -3.52 8.60
C ILE A 250 11.26 -2.74 9.76
N SER A 251 11.82 -2.94 10.96
CA SER A 251 11.59 -2.10 12.13
C SER A 251 12.94 -1.62 12.63
N ALA A 252 13.14 -0.30 12.69
CA ALA A 252 14.41 0.29 13.08
C ALA A 252 14.25 1.28 14.23
N THR A 253 15.30 1.35 15.07
CA THR A 253 15.45 2.38 16.08
C THR A 253 16.48 3.39 15.60
N VAL A 254 16.06 4.64 15.47
CA VAL A 254 16.85 5.77 14.96
C VAL A 254 16.89 6.85 16.03
N ALA A 255 18.01 7.56 16.13
CA ALA A 255 18.10 8.74 16.99
C ALA A 255 16.99 9.75 16.62
N PRO A 256 16.21 10.28 17.59
CA PRO A 256 15.08 11.17 17.28
C PRO A 256 15.44 12.38 16.41
N SER A 257 16.64 12.97 16.60
CA SER A 257 17.16 14.07 15.78
C SER A 257 17.36 13.71 14.31
N GLU A 258 17.60 12.45 14.02
CA GLU A 258 17.93 11.93 12.68
C GLU A 258 16.74 11.22 12.01
N LEU A 259 15.63 11.04 12.73
CA LEU A 259 14.50 10.21 12.28
C LEU A 259 13.95 10.68 10.91
N ALA A 260 13.76 11.98 10.75
CA ALA A 260 13.25 12.54 9.51
C ALA A 260 14.25 12.38 8.35
N ALA A 261 15.55 12.56 8.59
CA ALA A 261 16.59 12.41 7.58
C ALA A 261 16.72 10.96 7.12
N VAL A 262 16.75 10.02 8.07
CA VAL A 262 16.82 8.57 7.78
C VAL A 262 15.56 8.10 7.06
N GLY A 263 14.37 8.56 7.49
CA GLY A 263 13.11 8.20 6.84
C GLY A 263 13.05 8.64 5.38
N ARG A 264 13.46 9.88 5.08
CA ARG A 264 13.58 10.39 3.70
C ARG A 264 14.62 9.63 2.88
N ALA A 265 15.77 9.33 3.47
CA ALA A 265 16.80 8.55 2.79
C ALA A 265 16.28 7.16 2.40
N LEU A 266 15.64 6.44 3.33
CA LEU A 266 15.02 5.14 3.04
C LEU A 266 13.95 5.23 1.97
N ALA A 267 13.07 6.22 2.02
CA ALA A 267 12.04 6.43 1.00
C ALA A 267 12.63 6.72 -0.39
N GLY A 268 13.87 7.19 -0.47
CA GLY A 268 14.61 7.37 -1.72
C GLY A 268 15.22 6.09 -2.30
N HIS A 269 15.27 5.00 -1.53
CA HIS A 269 15.86 3.74 -2.00
C HIS A 269 14.88 2.99 -2.92
N PRO A 270 15.35 2.47 -4.07
CA PRO A 270 14.50 1.79 -5.04
C PRO A 270 13.90 0.46 -4.54
N GLN A 271 14.39 -0.07 -3.41
CA GLN A 271 13.88 -1.26 -2.77
C GLN A 271 12.74 -0.97 -1.78
N VAL A 272 12.45 0.31 -1.47
CA VAL A 272 11.55 0.70 -0.37
C VAL A 272 10.24 1.24 -0.91
N PRO A 273 9.18 0.42 -1.02
CA PRO A 273 7.84 0.89 -1.40
C PRO A 273 7.12 1.64 -0.27
N PHE A 274 7.53 1.43 0.98
CA PHE A 274 6.90 2.03 2.15
C PHE A 274 7.94 2.34 3.24
N ALA A 275 7.89 3.54 3.79
CA ALA A 275 8.65 3.95 4.98
C ALA A 275 7.85 4.98 5.78
N ALA A 276 7.76 4.78 7.10
CA ALA A 276 7.01 5.66 8.00
C ALA A 276 7.68 5.78 9.37
N ALA A 277 7.61 6.99 9.96
CA ALA A 277 7.83 7.17 11.38
C ALA A 277 6.65 6.58 12.17
N VAL A 278 6.95 5.84 13.24
CA VAL A 278 5.95 5.16 14.05
C VAL A 278 6.25 5.34 15.54
N THR A 279 5.23 5.13 16.39
CA THR A 279 5.43 5.07 17.85
C THR A 279 6.00 3.73 18.27
N GLY A 280 6.56 3.64 19.49
CA GLY A 280 7.02 2.41 20.11
C GLY A 280 8.54 2.27 20.19
N ALA A 281 9.02 1.08 20.52
CA ALA A 281 10.46 0.81 20.72
C ALA A 281 11.27 0.96 19.42
N ALA A 282 10.70 0.58 18.29
CA ALA A 282 11.18 0.94 16.96
C ALA A 282 10.37 2.16 16.49
N ASN A 283 11.04 3.25 16.13
CA ASN A 283 10.41 4.49 15.71
C ASN A 283 10.40 4.71 14.19
N LEU A 284 10.91 3.74 13.43
CA LEU A 284 10.88 3.73 11.96
C LEU A 284 10.46 2.35 11.48
N ALA A 285 9.48 2.30 10.60
CA ALA A 285 9.00 1.09 9.95
C ALA A 285 9.11 1.24 8.43
N ALA A 286 9.52 0.17 7.74
CA ALA A 286 9.57 0.15 6.29
C ALA A 286 9.21 -1.24 5.74
N THR A 287 8.87 -1.29 4.46
CA THR A 287 8.80 -2.51 3.67
C THR A 287 9.90 -2.46 2.62
N VAL A 288 10.59 -3.57 2.40
CA VAL A 288 11.61 -3.69 1.37
C VAL A 288 11.29 -4.83 0.42
N LEU A 289 11.60 -4.62 -0.86
CA LEU A 289 11.44 -5.59 -1.93
C LEU A 289 12.82 -5.87 -2.54
N CYS A 290 13.23 -7.13 -2.52
CA CYS A 290 14.50 -7.59 -3.06
C CYS A 290 14.25 -8.77 -4.01
N ARG A 291 15.18 -8.96 -4.97
CA ARG A 291 15.08 -10.04 -5.94
C ARG A 291 15.27 -11.41 -5.30
N ASP A 292 16.23 -11.50 -4.40
CA ASP A 292 16.64 -12.73 -3.73
C ASP A 292 17.29 -12.40 -2.36
N GLN A 293 17.72 -13.44 -1.64
CA GLN A 293 18.39 -13.31 -0.33
C GLN A 293 19.71 -12.55 -0.41
N ARG A 294 20.46 -12.71 -1.51
CA ARG A 294 21.74 -12.00 -1.74
C ARG A 294 21.50 -10.51 -1.93
N ASP A 295 20.44 -10.15 -2.68
CA ASP A 295 20.02 -8.77 -2.88
C ASP A 295 19.57 -8.13 -1.56
N LEU A 296 18.81 -8.87 -0.74
CA LEU A 296 18.42 -8.42 0.61
C LEU A 296 19.66 -8.21 1.50
N TYR A 297 20.59 -9.18 1.55
CA TYR A 297 21.80 -9.04 2.34
C TYR A 297 22.59 -7.80 1.95
N ARG A 298 22.83 -7.61 0.65
CA ARG A 298 23.55 -6.43 0.12
C ARG A 298 22.81 -5.13 0.48
N TYR A 299 21.49 -5.08 0.33
CA TYR A 299 20.69 -3.92 0.71
C TYR A 299 20.82 -3.58 2.19
N LEU A 300 20.80 -4.59 3.06
CA LEU A 300 20.95 -4.37 4.51
C LEU A 300 22.35 -3.87 4.88
N THR A 301 23.41 -4.40 4.25
CA THR A 301 24.80 -4.06 4.58
C THR A 301 25.29 -2.78 3.92
N GLU A 302 24.86 -2.49 2.71
CA GLU A 302 25.31 -1.32 1.93
C GLU A 302 24.31 -0.18 1.95
N GLY A 303 23.01 -0.47 1.75
CA GLY A 303 21.95 0.53 1.73
C GLY A 303 21.60 1.03 3.13
N VAL A 304 21.10 0.12 3.99
CA VAL A 304 20.73 0.48 5.37
C VAL A 304 21.98 0.72 6.22
N GLY A 305 23.04 -0.08 6.02
CA GLY A 305 24.30 0.05 6.74
C GLY A 305 25.01 1.40 6.54
N ALA A 306 24.74 2.11 5.45
CA ALA A 306 25.21 3.48 5.24
C ALA A 306 24.48 4.52 6.12
N LEU A 307 23.34 4.20 6.69
CA LEU A 307 22.54 5.07 7.55
C LEU A 307 23.01 4.95 9.01
N THR A 308 24.10 5.62 9.35
CA THR A 308 24.81 5.48 10.64
C THR A 308 23.96 5.80 11.88
N ALA A 309 22.86 6.54 11.72
CA ALA A 309 21.93 6.85 12.79
C ALA A 309 20.92 5.72 13.10
N VAL A 310 20.98 4.60 12.36
CA VAL A 310 20.21 3.38 12.66
C VAL A 310 20.95 2.58 13.71
N HIS A 311 20.44 2.54 14.93
CA HIS A 311 21.09 1.84 16.06
C HIS A 311 20.69 0.37 16.16
N ARG A 312 19.46 0.06 15.80
CA ARG A 312 18.91 -1.29 15.83
C ARG A 312 18.05 -1.53 14.59
N LEU A 313 18.18 -2.71 14.03
CA LEU A 313 17.43 -3.15 12.87
C LEU A 313 16.85 -4.54 13.14
N GLU A 314 15.55 -4.70 12.94
CA GLU A 314 14.87 -5.98 12.88
C GLU A 314 14.33 -6.16 11.46
N VAL A 315 14.57 -7.31 10.88
CA VAL A 315 14.14 -7.65 9.51
C VAL A 315 13.26 -8.89 9.57
N LEU A 316 12.04 -8.77 9.06
CA LEU A 316 11.01 -9.80 9.11
C LEU A 316 10.61 -10.19 7.68
N PRO A 317 11.19 -11.24 7.10
CA PRO A 317 10.76 -11.72 5.80
C PRO A 317 9.28 -12.11 5.82
N VAL A 318 8.54 -11.65 4.80
CA VAL A 318 7.13 -11.99 4.62
C VAL A 318 7.06 -13.42 4.08
N LEU A 319 6.46 -14.31 4.86
CA LEU A 319 6.23 -15.69 4.46
C LEU A 319 5.01 -15.82 3.55
N ARG A 320 3.95 -15.09 3.88
CA ARG A 320 2.70 -15.08 3.12
C ARG A 320 1.97 -13.75 3.28
N GLN A 321 1.52 -13.19 2.18
CA GLN A 321 0.57 -12.09 2.18
C GLN A 321 -0.85 -12.63 2.00
N VAL A 322 -1.75 -12.32 2.94
CA VAL A 322 -3.14 -12.84 2.97
C VAL A 322 -4.11 -11.77 2.47
N LYS A 323 -3.83 -10.51 2.77
CA LYS A 323 -4.60 -9.35 2.29
C LYS A 323 -3.66 -8.22 1.98
N ARG A 324 -3.92 -7.49 0.91
CA ARG A 324 -3.27 -6.21 0.61
C ARG A 324 -4.12 -5.07 1.19
N ALA A 325 -4.17 -3.89 0.58
CA ALA A 325 -4.96 -2.80 1.13
C ALA A 325 -6.46 -3.17 1.21
N GLY A 326 -7.07 -3.64 0.13
CA GLY A 326 -8.49 -3.99 0.10
C GLY A 326 -8.80 -5.41 -0.39
N LEU A 327 -7.85 -6.07 -1.04
CA LEU A 327 -8.04 -7.34 -1.73
C LEU A 327 -7.36 -8.49 -1.00
N LEU A 328 -8.01 -9.65 -1.00
CA LEU A 328 -7.42 -10.90 -0.54
C LEU A 328 -6.36 -11.36 -1.54
N SER A 329 -5.36 -12.10 -1.06
CA SER A 329 -4.30 -12.68 -1.86
C SER A 329 -4.11 -14.16 -1.52
N ASP A 330 -3.97 -15.02 -2.53
CA ASP A 330 -3.53 -16.40 -2.37
C ASP A 330 -2.01 -16.57 -2.45
N GLY A 331 -1.28 -15.46 -2.54
CA GLY A 331 0.18 -15.41 -2.73
C GLY A 331 0.60 -15.19 -4.18
N SER A 332 -0.32 -15.26 -5.14
CA SER A 332 -0.05 -15.01 -6.57
C SER A 332 -1.11 -14.15 -7.24
N ARG A 333 -2.35 -14.24 -6.78
CA ARG A 333 -3.52 -13.56 -7.36
C ARG A 333 -4.28 -12.77 -6.31
N LEU A 334 -4.98 -11.75 -6.81
CA LEU A 334 -5.85 -10.87 -6.04
C LEU A 334 -7.31 -11.20 -6.32
N TYR A 335 -8.13 -11.23 -5.27
CA TYR A 335 -9.57 -11.47 -5.38
C TYR A 335 -10.34 -10.65 -4.33
N ASP A 336 -11.61 -10.39 -4.61
CA ASP A 336 -12.46 -9.64 -3.71
C ASP A 336 -12.73 -10.43 -2.42
N ALA A 337 -12.81 -9.75 -1.28
CA ALA A 337 -13.32 -10.35 -0.06
C ALA A 337 -14.83 -10.61 -0.25
N SER A 338 -15.23 -11.88 -0.27
CA SER A 338 -16.64 -12.30 -0.36
C SER A 338 -17.41 -11.99 0.91
#